data_ea740bf20eac71b23f3bc6e655f735f8
#
_entry.id   ea740bf20eac71b23f3bc6e655f735f8
#
_cell.length_a   1.000
_cell.length_b   1.000
_cell.length_c   1.000
_cell.angle_alpha   90.00
_cell.angle_beta   90.00
_cell.angle_gamma   90.00
#
_symmetry.space_group_name_H-M   'P 1'
#
loop_
_entity.id
_entity.type
_entity.pdbx_description
1 polymer ?
#
loop_
_entity_poly.entity_id
_entity_poly.type
_entity_poly.pdbx_seq_one_letter_code
_entity_poly.pdbx_strand_id
1 'polypeptide(L)'
;MTRKLLSSLLLLLALSYALTAQQAGCKITQEPKALPAEACNFSIYGTSPNGRYIYGGSPNSTAFCYDTQRDTTSLFLSETGAEKYMIYAVSDEGEIFVAQDEVGAFVCNLAQKKLHEIKTPESDWPDVRPVYVTPDAKFLVGYVMDPTYAQASMTLPIYGTRGEDGSWTIKTLPVLDKDYLGLKPHYTQAFFCSSDGKKILGRQNTRNGSDRPLFWQLDEQGQYQCSTPCDSFLYNLDAPQPGPQPEWEDYVTADYEQDPDLYKKQEAEFNKAYDAWLEVYDKVFKGVTADLAWQIMSPASGYWMISIKEEVGEGYANISYPGALNVSDGSIERINIKEAYGLGGVGRTNDGGWICNPDGSRSLSDRSTYVVYPDGKKMTMLEYLKSLTGKDLSEFFTYSYTPDDETEQKSITDMGAIAISADGKTLASCAVDMTGMHSCRNAYLRIDKQFLAQPLGVAPVELQPNGLSIRWQGDALLFSEPATGTLYLYDMAGRLLDSYTLVAASRLSLTDIAQGLYIGQVVTERGVSTVRFVR
;
A
#
# COMPACT_ATOMS: atom_id res chain seq x y z
N MET A 1 -27.74 42.21 -11.59
CA MET A 1 -27.56 40.81 -11.19
C MET A 1 -26.72 39.97 -12.19
N THR A 2 -26.72 40.29 -13.46
CA THR A 2 -26.04 39.54 -14.55
C THR A 2 -24.51 39.65 -14.59
N ARG A 3 -23.93 40.79 -14.22
CA ARG A 3 -22.45 40.97 -14.24
C ARG A 3 -21.68 40.15 -13.19
N LYS A 4 -22.25 39.96 -11.97
CA LYS A 4 -21.61 39.14 -10.91
C LYS A 4 -21.66 37.65 -11.23
N LEU A 5 -22.72 37.17 -11.87
CA LEU A 5 -22.82 35.78 -12.32
C LEU A 5 -21.83 35.45 -13.46
N LEU A 6 -21.64 36.39 -14.40
CA LEU A 6 -20.66 36.19 -15.48
C LEU A 6 -19.21 36.18 -14.98
N SER A 7 -18.90 37.04 -14.00
CA SER A 7 -17.56 37.05 -13.34
C SER A 7 -17.29 35.78 -12.56
N SER A 8 -18.31 35.23 -11.86
CA SER A 8 -18.16 33.96 -11.12
C SER A 8 -18.02 32.77 -12.06
N LEU A 9 -18.72 32.76 -13.20
CA LEU A 9 -18.62 31.70 -14.22
C LEU A 9 -17.26 31.73 -14.94
N LEU A 10 -16.76 32.94 -15.25
CA LEU A 10 -15.42 33.12 -15.83
C LEU A 10 -14.30 32.75 -14.82
N LEU A 11 -14.50 33.01 -13.53
CA LEU A 11 -13.55 32.58 -12.48
C LEU A 11 -13.55 31.06 -12.30
N LEU A 12 -14.71 30.41 -12.35
CA LEU A 12 -14.85 28.95 -12.31
C LEU A 12 -14.25 28.29 -13.55
N LEU A 13 -14.44 28.86 -14.73
CA LEU A 13 -13.80 28.40 -15.95
C LEU A 13 -12.28 28.63 -15.93
N ALA A 14 -11.81 29.76 -15.41
CA ALA A 14 -10.38 30.03 -15.26
C ALA A 14 -9.73 29.11 -14.21
N LEU A 15 -10.43 28.78 -13.11
CA LEU A 15 -9.99 27.81 -12.11
C LEU A 15 -9.97 26.37 -12.67
N SER A 16 -10.96 25.98 -13.47
CA SER A 16 -10.93 24.68 -14.14
C SER A 16 -9.82 24.58 -15.20
N TYR A 17 -9.56 25.67 -15.94
CA TYR A 17 -8.41 25.75 -16.85
C TYR A 17 -7.07 25.80 -16.12
N ALA A 18 -6.98 26.47 -14.99
CA ALA A 18 -5.74 26.51 -14.19
C ALA A 18 -5.45 25.14 -13.55
N LEU A 19 -6.45 24.41 -13.06
CA LEU A 19 -6.31 23.04 -12.58
C LEU A 19 -5.88 22.08 -13.70
N THR A 20 -6.45 22.20 -14.90
CA THR A 20 -6.01 21.40 -16.05
C THR A 20 -4.64 21.83 -16.57
N ALA A 21 -4.28 23.12 -16.49
CA ALA A 21 -2.96 23.61 -16.91
C ALA A 21 -1.84 23.23 -15.91
N GLN A 22 -2.16 22.99 -14.64
CA GLN A 22 -1.16 22.57 -13.64
C GLN A 22 -0.83 21.08 -13.77
N GLN A 23 -1.72 20.26 -14.31
CA GLN A 23 -1.48 18.86 -14.68
C GLN A 23 -0.85 18.69 -16.07
N ALA A 24 -1.10 19.60 -17.02
CA ALA A 24 -0.53 19.59 -18.36
C ALA A 24 0.97 19.90 -18.34
N GLY A 25 1.77 18.97 -17.90
CA GLY A 25 3.23 19.18 -17.80
C GLY A 25 4.02 17.94 -17.45
N CYS A 26 3.39 16.78 -17.31
CA CYS A 26 4.13 15.54 -17.24
C CYS A 26 4.63 15.13 -18.62
N LYS A 27 5.91 14.78 -18.70
CA LYS A 27 6.50 14.25 -19.94
C LYS A 27 6.76 12.77 -19.77
N ILE A 28 6.48 12.01 -20.78
CA ILE A 28 6.92 10.63 -20.86
C ILE A 28 8.43 10.64 -21.10
N THR A 29 9.19 10.12 -20.14
CA THR A 29 10.66 10.00 -20.22
C THR A 29 11.10 8.64 -20.74
N GLN A 30 10.26 7.63 -20.57
CA GLN A 30 10.38 6.33 -21.21
C GLN A 30 9.03 6.01 -21.86
N GLU A 31 9.01 5.97 -23.18
CA GLU A 31 7.84 5.53 -23.95
C GLU A 31 7.42 4.10 -23.53
N PRO A 32 6.14 3.77 -23.67
CA PRO A 32 5.67 2.41 -23.40
C PRO A 32 6.55 1.39 -24.12
N LYS A 33 7.10 0.45 -23.33
CA LYS A 33 7.97 -0.60 -23.82
C LYS A 33 7.48 -1.94 -23.30
N ALA A 34 7.28 -2.88 -24.20
CA ALA A 34 7.02 -4.27 -23.83
C ALA A 34 8.24 -4.89 -23.15
N LEU A 35 8.02 -5.69 -22.12
CA LEU A 35 9.09 -6.51 -21.54
C LEU A 35 9.52 -7.57 -22.55
N PRO A 36 10.78 -8.04 -22.48
CA PRO A 36 11.28 -9.13 -23.31
C PRO A 36 10.42 -10.39 -23.19
N ALA A 37 10.49 -11.25 -24.20
CA ALA A 37 9.68 -12.47 -24.29
C ALA A 37 9.80 -13.36 -23.03
N GLU A 38 10.99 -13.38 -22.43
CA GLU A 38 11.28 -14.12 -21.21
C GLU A 38 10.51 -13.64 -19.98
N ALA A 39 10.06 -12.39 -19.99
CA ALA A 39 9.30 -11.76 -18.90
C ALA A 39 7.85 -11.45 -19.29
N CYS A 40 7.45 -11.68 -20.54
CA CYS A 40 6.19 -11.22 -21.09
C CYS A 40 4.97 -11.99 -20.56
N ASN A 41 5.17 -13.27 -20.19
CA ASN A 41 4.08 -14.19 -19.81
C ASN A 41 3.93 -14.36 -18.29
N PHE A 42 4.57 -13.50 -17.50
CA PHE A 42 4.56 -13.60 -16.03
C PHE A 42 3.76 -12.46 -15.41
N SER A 43 3.20 -12.72 -14.23
CA SER A 43 2.60 -11.65 -13.44
C SER A 43 3.67 -10.70 -12.93
N ILE A 44 3.42 -9.39 -13.04
CA ILE A 44 4.24 -8.37 -12.39
C ILE A 44 3.83 -8.31 -10.92
N TYR A 45 4.80 -8.50 -10.02
CA TYR A 45 4.59 -8.39 -8.57
C TYR A 45 4.94 -7.01 -8.04
N GLY A 46 5.90 -6.32 -8.67
CA GLY A 46 6.28 -4.99 -8.25
C GLY A 46 7.45 -4.41 -9.04
N THR A 47 7.94 -3.29 -8.51
CA THR A 47 9.11 -2.58 -9.00
C THR A 47 10.04 -2.25 -7.85
N SER A 48 11.34 -2.02 -8.14
CA SER A 48 12.22 -1.35 -7.16
C SER A 48 11.69 0.05 -6.84
N PRO A 49 12.06 0.65 -5.70
CA PRO A 49 11.56 1.96 -5.29
C PRO A 49 11.70 3.06 -6.36
N ASN A 50 12.81 3.11 -7.09
CA ASN A 50 13.02 4.07 -8.19
C ASN A 50 12.49 3.59 -9.56
N GLY A 51 11.88 2.39 -9.62
CA GLY A 51 11.33 1.81 -10.84
C GLY A 51 12.36 1.35 -11.87
N ARG A 52 13.64 1.21 -11.48
CA ARG A 52 14.65 0.66 -12.37
C ARG A 52 14.44 -0.83 -12.64
N TYR A 53 14.11 -1.57 -11.62
CA TYR A 53 13.86 -3.00 -11.71
C TYR A 53 12.37 -3.29 -11.67
N ILE A 54 11.90 -4.14 -12.59
CA ILE A 54 10.54 -4.68 -12.61
C ILE A 54 10.65 -6.17 -12.38
N TYR A 55 9.88 -6.69 -11.44
CA TYR A 55 9.98 -8.09 -11.08
C TYR A 55 8.61 -8.76 -10.97
N GLY A 56 8.63 -10.06 -11.10
CA GLY A 56 7.44 -10.88 -11.05
C GLY A 56 7.74 -12.37 -11.21
N GLY A 57 6.71 -13.12 -11.50
CA GLY A 57 6.86 -14.56 -11.65
C GLY A 57 5.62 -15.27 -12.15
N SER A 58 5.77 -16.56 -12.37
CA SER A 58 4.71 -17.51 -12.69
C SER A 58 4.37 -18.33 -11.46
N PRO A 59 3.09 -18.73 -11.28
CA PRO A 59 2.71 -19.70 -10.26
C PRO A 59 3.48 -21.03 -10.35
N ASN A 60 4.10 -21.31 -11.50
CA ASN A 60 4.73 -22.58 -11.83
C ASN A 60 6.26 -22.59 -11.70
N SER A 61 6.84 -21.78 -10.81
CA SER A 61 8.25 -21.88 -10.39
C SER A 61 9.29 -20.98 -11.07
N THR A 62 8.89 -19.99 -11.86
CA THR A 62 9.85 -19.07 -12.48
C THR A 62 9.65 -17.66 -11.96
N ALA A 63 10.70 -17.02 -11.47
CA ALA A 63 10.71 -15.61 -11.17
C ALA A 63 11.60 -14.84 -12.15
N PHE A 64 11.28 -13.59 -12.42
CA PHE A 64 12.07 -12.73 -13.29
C PHE A 64 12.35 -11.38 -12.62
N CYS A 65 13.48 -10.77 -12.96
CA CYS A 65 13.79 -9.38 -12.69
C CYS A 65 14.37 -8.74 -13.95
N TYR A 66 13.71 -7.69 -14.40
CA TYR A 66 14.09 -6.92 -15.57
C TYR A 66 14.73 -5.59 -15.18
N ASP A 67 15.96 -5.31 -15.65
CA ASP A 67 16.65 -4.03 -15.49
C ASP A 67 16.28 -3.11 -16.66
N THR A 68 15.49 -2.08 -16.40
CA THR A 68 15.00 -1.13 -17.41
C THR A 68 16.12 -0.28 -18.01
N GLN A 69 17.24 -0.09 -17.29
CA GLN A 69 18.38 0.69 -17.78
C GLN A 69 19.30 -0.12 -18.69
N ARG A 70 19.50 -1.39 -18.38
CA ARG A 70 20.38 -2.28 -19.14
C ARG A 70 19.63 -3.07 -20.23
N ASP A 71 18.30 -3.04 -20.21
CA ASP A 71 17.44 -3.82 -21.10
C ASP A 71 17.75 -5.33 -21.02
N THR A 72 17.85 -5.83 -19.80
CA THR A 72 18.22 -7.25 -19.55
C THR A 72 17.29 -7.89 -18.54
N THR A 73 16.92 -9.15 -18.80
CA THR A 73 16.13 -9.97 -17.89
C THR A 73 17.04 -10.98 -17.18
N SER A 74 16.89 -11.09 -15.89
CA SER A 74 17.44 -12.19 -15.09
C SER A 74 16.31 -13.13 -14.71
N LEU A 75 16.47 -14.41 -15.02
CA LEU A 75 15.52 -15.44 -14.68
C LEU A 75 16.05 -16.27 -13.51
N PHE A 76 15.15 -16.61 -12.61
CA PHE A 76 15.36 -17.55 -11.51
C PHE A 76 14.54 -18.78 -11.79
N LEU A 77 15.21 -19.78 -12.31
CA LEU A 77 14.63 -21.05 -12.77
C LEU A 77 15.11 -22.17 -11.86
N SER A 78 14.21 -23.07 -11.52
CA SER A 78 14.60 -24.33 -10.93
C SER A 78 15.18 -25.26 -12.02
N GLU A 79 16.34 -25.81 -11.76
CA GLU A 79 16.97 -26.79 -12.68
C GLU A 79 16.16 -28.10 -12.80
N THR A 80 15.40 -28.41 -11.75
CA THR A 80 14.62 -29.64 -11.66
C THR A 80 13.13 -29.46 -11.92
N GLY A 81 12.65 -28.19 -11.96
CA GLY A 81 11.23 -27.86 -12.00
C GLY A 81 10.47 -28.10 -10.69
N ALA A 82 11.14 -28.61 -9.65
CA ALA A 82 10.54 -28.91 -8.35
C ALA A 82 10.59 -27.72 -7.37
N GLU A 83 11.54 -26.82 -7.58
CA GLU A 83 11.76 -25.66 -6.70
C GLU A 83 11.01 -24.46 -7.24
N LYS A 84 10.33 -23.72 -6.36
CA LYS A 84 9.61 -22.51 -6.71
C LYS A 84 10.38 -21.29 -6.22
N TYR A 85 10.80 -20.45 -7.16
CA TYR A 85 11.39 -19.17 -6.82
C TYR A 85 10.35 -18.05 -6.84
N MET A 86 10.38 -17.21 -5.81
CA MET A 86 9.59 -15.99 -5.76
C MET A 86 10.50 -14.81 -5.42
N ILE A 87 10.36 -13.71 -6.15
CA ILE A 87 11.02 -12.46 -5.80
C ILE A 87 10.07 -11.64 -4.93
N TYR A 88 10.49 -11.33 -3.72
CA TYR A 88 9.68 -10.58 -2.77
C TYR A 88 9.96 -9.08 -2.80
N ALA A 89 11.22 -8.68 -2.94
CA ALA A 89 11.62 -7.29 -2.96
C ALA A 89 12.89 -7.09 -3.77
N VAL A 90 13.06 -5.89 -4.33
CA VAL A 90 14.26 -5.48 -5.08
C VAL A 90 14.63 -4.07 -4.67
N SER A 91 15.89 -3.85 -4.25
CA SER A 91 16.41 -2.53 -3.94
C SER A 91 16.79 -1.76 -5.21
N ASP A 92 17.01 -0.45 -5.09
CA ASP A 92 17.46 0.39 -6.19
C ASP A 92 18.89 0.04 -6.66
N GLU A 93 19.66 -0.60 -5.79
CA GLU A 93 21.02 -1.06 -6.09
C GLU A 93 21.06 -2.43 -6.78
N GLY A 94 19.89 -3.07 -6.96
CA GLY A 94 19.78 -4.37 -7.64
C GLY A 94 20.07 -5.55 -6.72
N GLU A 95 19.89 -5.39 -5.42
CA GLU A 95 19.79 -6.53 -4.51
C GLU A 95 18.37 -7.08 -4.57
N ILE A 96 18.27 -8.35 -4.89
CA ILE A 96 17.03 -9.08 -5.07
C ILE A 96 16.88 -10.05 -3.92
N PHE A 97 15.75 -9.97 -3.24
CA PHE A 97 15.36 -10.91 -2.19
C PHE A 97 14.49 -12.01 -2.81
N VAL A 98 15.07 -13.17 -2.88
CA VAL A 98 14.44 -14.37 -3.47
C VAL A 98 14.17 -15.34 -2.34
N ALA A 99 12.98 -15.92 -2.30
CA ALA A 99 12.71 -17.11 -1.52
C ALA A 99 12.56 -18.31 -2.44
N GLN A 100 12.94 -19.44 -1.91
CA GLN A 100 12.72 -20.75 -2.52
C GLN A 100 11.87 -21.56 -1.53
N ASP A 101 10.81 -22.19 -2.01
CA ASP A 101 9.98 -23.05 -1.16
C ASP A 101 10.86 -24.11 -0.48
N GLU A 102 10.67 -24.27 0.82
CA GLU A 102 11.33 -25.24 1.71
C GLU A 102 12.82 -25.00 2.04
N VAL A 103 13.49 -24.01 1.46
CA VAL A 103 14.95 -23.84 1.64
C VAL A 103 15.32 -22.51 2.31
N GLY A 104 14.40 -21.53 2.32
CA GLY A 104 14.61 -20.24 2.95
C GLY A 104 14.78 -19.07 1.98
N ALA A 105 15.20 -17.91 2.51
CA ALA A 105 15.36 -16.69 1.76
C ALA A 105 16.82 -16.39 1.43
N PHE A 106 17.02 -15.85 0.24
CA PHE A 106 18.32 -15.52 -0.30
C PHE A 106 18.33 -14.06 -0.79
N VAL A 107 19.47 -13.42 -0.67
CA VAL A 107 19.77 -12.18 -1.39
C VAL A 107 20.61 -12.51 -2.60
N CYS A 108 20.19 -12.04 -3.76
CA CYS A 108 20.97 -12.11 -4.99
C CYS A 108 21.38 -10.71 -5.42
N ASN A 109 22.67 -10.44 -5.48
CA ASN A 109 23.15 -9.25 -6.18
C ASN A 109 23.24 -9.58 -7.67
N LEU A 110 22.48 -8.84 -8.51
CA LEU A 110 22.42 -9.10 -9.96
C LEU A 110 23.79 -9.05 -10.65
N ALA A 111 24.70 -8.21 -10.18
CA ALA A 111 26.03 -8.10 -10.75
C ALA A 111 26.89 -9.34 -10.45
N GLN A 112 26.69 -9.95 -9.31
CA GLN A 112 27.45 -11.13 -8.87
C GLN A 112 26.82 -12.45 -9.28
N LYS A 113 25.51 -12.46 -9.56
CA LYS A 113 24.69 -13.65 -9.87
C LYS A 113 24.84 -14.78 -8.84
N LYS A 114 25.08 -14.39 -7.57
CA LYS A 114 25.30 -15.33 -6.48
C LYS A 114 24.21 -15.15 -5.43
N LEU A 115 23.58 -16.24 -5.05
CA LEU A 115 22.65 -16.29 -3.95
C LEU A 115 23.42 -16.36 -2.62
N HIS A 116 23.06 -15.48 -1.69
CA HIS A 116 23.55 -15.48 -0.33
C HIS A 116 22.38 -15.72 0.62
N GLU A 117 22.46 -16.75 1.41
CA GLU A 117 21.44 -17.03 2.42
C GLU A 117 21.32 -15.91 3.44
N ILE A 118 20.09 -15.51 3.72
CA ILE A 118 19.80 -14.59 4.84
C ILE A 118 19.69 -15.44 6.09
N LYS A 119 20.66 -15.33 6.96
CA LYS A 119 20.63 -16.04 8.24
C LYS A 119 19.79 -15.31 9.25
N THR A 120 18.87 -16.05 9.87
CA THR A 120 18.17 -15.59 11.07
C THR A 120 19.03 -15.83 12.31
N PRO A 121 18.88 -15.03 13.38
CA PRO A 121 19.61 -15.24 14.64
C PRO A 121 19.24 -16.57 15.31
N GLU A 122 18.07 -17.08 15.06
CA GLU A 122 17.58 -18.36 15.54
C GLU A 122 17.66 -19.33 14.35
N SER A 123 18.66 -20.20 14.37
CA SER A 123 19.04 -21.11 13.29
C SER A 123 17.96 -22.10 12.85
N ASP A 124 16.80 -22.08 13.50
CA ASP A 124 15.70 -23.02 13.30
C ASP A 124 14.49 -22.40 12.57
N TRP A 125 14.58 -21.14 12.11
CA TRP A 125 13.50 -20.51 11.34
C TRP A 125 13.74 -20.62 9.83
N PRO A 126 13.12 -21.61 9.17
CA PRO A 126 13.51 -21.96 7.81
C PRO A 126 13.04 -21.00 6.73
N ASP A 127 12.03 -20.15 6.99
CA ASP A 127 11.34 -19.44 5.92
C ASP A 127 11.21 -17.94 6.19
N VAL A 128 12.30 -17.22 5.93
CA VAL A 128 12.31 -15.74 5.97
C VAL A 128 11.74 -15.21 4.66
N ARG A 129 10.72 -14.34 4.77
CA ARG A 129 10.06 -13.71 3.61
C ARG A 129 10.20 -12.18 3.70
N PRO A 130 11.24 -11.59 3.09
CA PRO A 130 11.35 -10.15 2.96
C PRO A 130 10.25 -9.64 2.02
N VAL A 131 9.46 -8.66 2.47
CA VAL A 131 8.36 -8.10 1.67
C VAL A 131 8.73 -6.73 1.09
N TYR A 132 9.53 -5.97 1.81
CA TYR A 132 9.96 -4.64 1.40
C TYR A 132 11.41 -4.39 1.80
N VAL A 133 12.12 -3.64 0.98
CA VAL A 133 13.47 -3.15 1.23
C VAL A 133 13.54 -1.65 0.94
N THR A 134 14.28 -0.91 1.76
CA THR A 134 14.51 0.52 1.50
C THR A 134 15.31 0.74 0.23
N PRO A 135 15.18 1.93 -0.44
CA PRO A 135 15.88 2.22 -1.69
C PRO A 135 17.40 2.01 -1.60
N ASP A 136 17.99 2.38 -0.47
CA ASP A 136 19.42 2.28 -0.19
C ASP A 136 19.84 0.90 0.37
N ALA A 137 18.94 -0.05 0.37
CA ALA A 137 19.15 -1.41 0.88
C ALA A 137 19.70 -1.46 2.32
N LYS A 138 19.38 -0.49 3.19
CA LYS A 138 19.82 -0.51 4.60
C LYS A 138 18.86 -1.23 5.52
N PHE A 139 17.56 -1.19 5.19
CA PHE A 139 16.52 -1.81 6.00
C PHE A 139 15.65 -2.71 5.13
N LEU A 140 15.22 -3.82 5.69
CA LEU A 140 14.19 -4.68 5.13
C LEU A 140 13.15 -5.00 6.18
N VAL A 141 11.95 -5.34 5.75
CA VAL A 141 10.89 -5.87 6.60
C VAL A 141 10.19 -7.02 5.90
N GLY A 142 9.54 -7.84 6.68
CA GLY A 142 8.83 -9.00 6.20
C GLY A 142 8.30 -9.85 7.35
N TYR A 143 8.34 -11.14 7.18
CA TYR A 143 7.90 -12.09 8.19
C TYR A 143 8.68 -13.41 8.09
N VAL A 144 8.58 -14.21 9.11
CA VAL A 144 9.13 -15.56 9.19
C VAL A 144 8.01 -16.50 9.63
N MET A 145 8.04 -17.73 9.14
CA MET A 145 7.14 -18.78 9.64
C MET A 145 7.59 -19.20 11.04
N ASP A 146 6.67 -19.24 12.00
CA ASP A 146 6.97 -19.69 13.36
C ASP A 146 7.02 -21.22 13.43
N PRO A 147 8.20 -21.82 13.66
CA PRO A 147 8.35 -23.28 13.68
C PRO A 147 7.70 -23.94 14.89
N THR A 148 7.37 -23.16 15.94
CA THR A 148 6.76 -23.70 17.17
C THR A 148 5.29 -24.04 17.01
N TYR A 149 4.65 -23.56 15.94
CA TYR A 149 3.25 -23.82 15.66
C TYR A 149 3.11 -24.91 14.60
N ALA A 150 2.51 -26.03 14.99
CA ALA A 150 2.24 -27.18 14.13
C ALA A 150 1.29 -26.90 12.95
N GLN A 151 0.72 -25.71 12.87
CA GLN A 151 -0.13 -25.24 11.77
C GLN A 151 0.62 -24.21 10.93
N ALA A 152 0.81 -24.48 9.67
CA ALA A 152 1.63 -23.77 8.70
C ALA A 152 1.23 -22.30 8.39
N SER A 153 0.51 -21.62 9.27
CA SER A 153 -0.02 -20.28 9.02
C SER A 153 0.44 -19.20 10.01
N MET A 154 1.16 -19.56 11.06
CA MET A 154 1.61 -18.57 12.04
C MET A 154 2.91 -17.91 11.59
N THR A 155 2.87 -16.58 11.51
CA THR A 155 4.02 -15.79 11.09
C THR A 155 4.38 -14.74 12.14
N LEU A 156 5.67 -14.48 12.27
CA LEU A 156 6.21 -13.41 13.10
C LEU A 156 6.78 -12.29 12.21
N PRO A 157 6.52 -11.02 12.54
CA PRO A 157 7.05 -9.90 11.78
C PRO A 157 8.54 -9.73 12.05
N ILE A 158 9.29 -9.41 11.01
CA ILE A 158 10.72 -9.19 11.08
C ILE A 158 11.13 -7.84 10.53
N TYR A 159 12.27 -7.35 11.01
CA TYR A 159 13.04 -6.31 10.36
C TYR A 159 14.51 -6.73 10.26
N GLY A 160 15.18 -6.23 9.23
CA GLY A 160 16.58 -6.48 9.01
C GLY A 160 17.35 -5.18 8.82
N THR A 161 18.57 -5.16 9.30
CA THR A 161 19.52 -4.09 9.07
C THR A 161 20.74 -4.62 8.34
N ARG A 162 21.27 -3.86 7.40
CA ARG A 162 22.45 -4.21 6.64
C ARG A 162 23.70 -3.67 7.33
N GLY A 163 24.67 -4.52 7.55
CA GLY A 163 26.00 -4.15 8.03
C GLY A 163 26.87 -3.53 6.94
N GLU A 164 27.98 -2.87 7.35
CA GLU A 164 28.96 -2.29 6.43
C GLU A 164 29.64 -3.35 5.56
N ASP A 165 29.71 -4.58 6.02
CA ASP A 165 30.23 -5.74 5.29
C ASP A 165 29.23 -6.33 4.28
N GLY A 166 28.02 -5.74 4.21
CA GLY A 166 26.91 -6.20 3.36
C GLY A 166 26.09 -7.34 3.92
N SER A 167 26.41 -7.83 5.11
CA SER A 167 25.60 -8.85 5.78
C SER A 167 24.29 -8.29 6.33
N TRP A 168 23.26 -9.14 6.42
CA TRP A 168 21.97 -8.79 6.99
C TRP A 168 21.80 -9.36 8.39
N THR A 169 21.41 -8.50 9.34
CA THR A 169 21.00 -8.92 10.68
C THR A 169 19.50 -8.83 10.78
N ILE A 170 18.83 -9.97 10.93
CA ILE A 170 17.38 -10.09 11.03
C ILE A 170 16.97 -10.21 12.51
N LYS A 171 15.92 -9.48 12.89
CA LYS A 171 15.31 -9.52 14.22
C LYS A 171 13.80 -9.55 14.10
N THR A 172 13.13 -10.15 15.09
CA THR A 172 11.68 -10.06 15.21
C THR A 172 11.25 -8.70 15.75
N LEU A 173 10.07 -8.27 15.32
CA LEU A 173 9.38 -7.13 15.90
C LEU A 173 8.46 -7.60 17.04
N PRO A 174 8.20 -6.76 18.06
CA PRO A 174 7.24 -7.09 19.11
C PRO A 174 5.85 -7.29 18.50
N VAL A 175 5.13 -8.29 18.99
CA VAL A 175 3.75 -8.59 18.61
C VAL A 175 2.80 -8.26 19.77
N LEU A 176 1.53 -8.00 19.44
CA LEU A 176 0.49 -7.90 20.44
C LEU A 176 -0.08 -9.29 20.67
N ASP A 177 -0.10 -9.74 21.92
CA ASP A 177 -0.56 -11.09 22.30
C ASP A 177 -2.05 -11.30 22.00
N LYS A 178 -2.81 -10.20 21.97
CA LYS A 178 -4.25 -10.20 21.76
C LYS A 178 -4.68 -8.97 20.97
N ASP A 179 -5.76 -9.09 20.23
CA ASP A 179 -6.46 -7.95 19.65
C ASP A 179 -7.37 -7.26 20.68
N TYR A 180 -8.15 -6.28 20.24
CA TYR A 180 -9.10 -5.57 21.10
C TYR A 180 -10.22 -6.47 21.64
N LEU A 181 -10.53 -7.55 20.93
CA LEU A 181 -11.53 -8.55 21.31
C LEU A 181 -10.96 -9.63 22.25
N GLY A 182 -9.68 -9.57 22.58
CA GLY A 182 -9.00 -10.58 23.38
C GLY A 182 -8.61 -11.84 22.60
N LEU A 183 -8.72 -11.82 21.27
CA LEU A 183 -8.38 -12.94 20.40
C LEU A 183 -6.87 -12.99 20.17
N LYS A 184 -6.32 -14.20 20.21
CA LYS A 184 -4.89 -14.42 19.89
C LYS A 184 -4.64 -14.21 18.39
N PRO A 185 -3.50 -13.61 18.03
CA PRO A 185 -3.15 -13.45 16.63
C PRO A 185 -2.94 -14.80 15.95
N HIS A 186 -3.38 -14.89 14.71
CA HIS A 186 -3.11 -16.03 13.85
C HIS A 186 -1.81 -15.83 13.08
N TYR A 187 -1.62 -14.63 12.54
CA TYR A 187 -0.34 -14.22 11.94
C TYR A 187 -0.10 -12.72 12.14
N THR A 188 1.18 -12.35 12.17
CA THR A 188 1.63 -10.96 12.20
C THR A 188 2.74 -10.77 11.18
N GLN A 189 2.63 -9.75 10.34
CA GLN A 189 3.51 -9.54 9.20
C GLN A 189 3.86 -8.06 9.05
N ALA A 190 5.11 -7.74 8.74
CA ALA A 190 5.54 -6.38 8.41
C ALA A 190 5.62 -6.21 6.90
N PHE A 191 5.16 -5.06 6.37
CA PHE A 191 4.99 -4.83 4.94
C PHE A 191 5.74 -3.62 4.39
N PHE A 192 6.05 -2.65 5.23
CA PHE A 192 6.70 -1.42 4.80
C PHE A 192 7.53 -0.83 5.94
N CYS A 193 8.63 -0.17 5.63
CA CYS A 193 9.37 0.66 6.58
C CYS A 193 9.74 2.02 5.96
N SER A 194 9.83 3.03 6.82
CA SER A 194 10.39 4.33 6.43
C SER A 194 11.86 4.18 6.02
N SER A 195 12.37 5.12 5.22
CA SER A 195 13.76 5.10 4.73
C SER A 195 14.81 5.11 5.85
N ASP A 196 14.47 5.69 7.01
CA ASP A 196 15.32 5.70 8.22
C ASP A 196 15.09 4.48 9.14
N GLY A 197 14.22 3.55 8.76
CA GLY A 197 13.89 2.35 9.51
C GLY A 197 13.09 2.61 10.79
N LYS A 198 12.73 3.86 11.14
CA LYS A 198 12.11 4.17 12.43
C LYS A 198 10.64 3.84 12.51
N LYS A 199 9.95 3.82 11.38
CA LYS A 199 8.51 3.50 11.31
C LYS A 199 8.32 2.27 10.43
N ILE A 200 7.63 1.29 10.97
CA ILE A 200 7.28 0.06 10.27
C ILE A 200 5.77 -0.11 10.30
N LEU A 201 5.22 -0.60 9.22
CA LEU A 201 3.79 -0.87 9.04
C LEU A 201 3.60 -2.34 8.73
N GLY A 202 2.52 -2.89 9.25
CA GLY A 202 2.18 -4.27 9.00
C GLY A 202 0.73 -4.59 9.35
N ARG A 203 0.46 -5.86 9.46
CA ARG A 203 -0.87 -6.36 9.83
C ARG A 203 -0.78 -7.49 10.82
N GLN A 204 -1.84 -7.65 11.57
CA GLN A 204 -2.10 -8.80 12.41
C GLN A 204 -3.47 -9.37 12.06
N ASN A 205 -3.55 -10.66 11.88
CA ASN A 205 -4.82 -11.35 11.68
C ASN A 205 -5.12 -12.19 12.92
N THR A 206 -6.35 -12.15 13.38
CA THR A 206 -6.85 -13.01 14.44
C THR A 206 -7.57 -14.21 13.86
N ARG A 207 -7.80 -15.25 14.68
CA ARG A 207 -8.44 -16.50 14.23
C ARG A 207 -9.81 -16.30 13.58
N ASN A 208 -10.48 -15.18 13.85
CA ASN A 208 -11.77 -14.86 13.24
C ASN A 208 -11.65 -14.20 11.84
N GLY A 209 -10.45 -14.17 11.26
CA GLY A 209 -10.25 -13.70 9.88
C GLY A 209 -10.21 -12.18 9.71
N SER A 210 -10.26 -11.39 10.79
CA SER A 210 -10.15 -9.94 10.73
C SER A 210 -8.70 -9.50 10.67
N ASP A 211 -8.32 -8.78 9.64
CA ASP A 211 -7.04 -8.09 9.57
C ASP A 211 -7.09 -6.78 10.35
N ARG A 212 -5.99 -6.48 11.01
CA ARG A 212 -5.80 -5.28 11.82
C ARG A 212 -4.46 -4.66 11.50
N PRO A 213 -4.42 -3.39 11.05
CA PRO A 213 -3.17 -2.69 10.82
C PRO A 213 -2.36 -2.52 12.09
N LEU A 214 -1.06 -2.76 11.98
CA LEU A 214 -0.09 -2.54 13.04
C LEU A 214 0.94 -1.50 12.62
N PHE A 215 1.38 -0.71 13.61
CA PHE A 215 2.45 0.25 13.47
C PHE A 215 3.51 -0.02 14.53
N TRP A 216 4.76 -0.08 14.11
CA TRP A 216 5.92 -0.09 15.00
C TRP A 216 6.67 1.22 14.85
N GLN A 217 6.90 1.87 15.97
CA GLN A 217 7.68 3.10 16.04
C GLN A 217 8.90 2.84 16.91
N LEU A 218 10.09 3.16 16.37
CA LEU A 218 11.34 3.09 17.14
C LEU A 218 11.35 4.22 18.18
N ASP A 219 11.50 3.86 19.46
CA ASP A 219 11.59 4.81 20.56
C ASP A 219 13.03 5.36 20.73
N GLU A 220 13.21 6.28 21.69
CA GLU A 220 14.50 6.89 22.02
C GLU A 220 15.51 5.88 22.59
N GLN A 221 15.05 4.75 23.10
CA GLN A 221 15.85 3.65 23.62
C GLN A 221 16.27 2.65 22.55
N GLY A 222 15.85 2.86 21.30
CA GLY A 222 16.14 1.96 20.18
C GLY A 222 15.28 0.68 20.19
N GLN A 223 14.11 0.72 20.85
CA GLN A 223 13.15 -0.38 20.89
C GLN A 223 11.92 -0.04 20.03
N TYR A 224 11.42 -1.00 19.28
CA TYR A 224 10.16 -0.81 18.56
C TYR A 224 8.97 -0.98 19.50
N GLN A 225 8.09 0.02 19.50
CA GLN A 225 6.81 -0.01 20.21
C GLN A 225 5.69 -0.29 19.21
N CYS A 226 4.87 -1.30 19.47
CA CYS A 226 3.75 -1.70 18.62
C CYS A 226 2.47 -0.96 19.02
N SER A 227 1.70 -0.50 18.05
CA SER A 227 0.41 0.17 18.24
C SER A 227 -0.60 -0.17 17.15
N THR A 228 -1.88 0.07 17.43
CA THR A 228 -3.03 -0.25 16.58
C THR A 228 -3.93 0.98 16.40
N PRO A 229 -3.51 1.98 15.61
CA PRO A 229 -4.25 3.24 15.50
C PRO A 229 -5.63 3.10 14.84
N CYS A 230 -5.92 1.95 14.23
CA CYS A 230 -7.18 1.69 13.51
C CYS A 230 -8.25 1.00 14.37
N ASP A 231 -7.99 0.70 15.63
CA ASP A 231 -8.94 -0.03 16.47
C ASP A 231 -10.31 0.69 16.56
N SER A 232 -10.33 2.01 16.59
CA SER A 232 -11.57 2.80 16.57
C SER A 232 -12.40 2.62 15.29
N PHE A 233 -11.79 2.21 14.19
CA PHE A 233 -12.50 1.91 12.95
C PHE A 233 -13.19 0.53 13.02
N LEU A 234 -12.51 -0.45 13.59
CA LEU A 234 -12.96 -1.85 13.64
C LEU A 234 -13.88 -2.12 14.84
N TYR A 235 -13.66 -1.43 15.95
CA TYR A 235 -14.26 -1.73 17.24
C TYR A 235 -14.98 -0.52 17.86
N ASN A 236 -16.02 -0.79 18.62
CA ASN A 236 -16.67 0.19 19.50
C ASN A 236 -15.87 0.27 20.80
N LEU A 237 -14.98 1.27 20.90
CA LEU A 237 -14.07 1.42 22.04
C LEU A 237 -14.78 1.83 23.34
N ASP A 238 -16.04 2.28 23.26
CA ASP A 238 -16.87 2.63 24.43
C ASP A 238 -17.56 1.40 25.04
N ALA A 239 -17.60 0.27 24.33
CA ALA A 239 -18.17 -0.98 24.83
C ALA A 239 -17.17 -1.72 25.73
N PRO A 240 -17.66 -2.45 26.77
CA PRO A 240 -16.81 -3.30 27.58
C PRO A 240 -16.11 -4.34 26.70
N GLN A 241 -14.78 -4.48 26.89
CA GLN A 241 -14.05 -5.53 26.17
C GLN A 241 -14.58 -6.91 26.55
N PRO A 242 -14.74 -7.83 25.60
CA PRO A 242 -15.01 -9.23 25.91
C PRO A 242 -13.79 -9.80 26.66
N GLY A 243 -14.02 -10.71 27.57
CA GLY A 243 -12.95 -11.50 28.16
C GLY A 243 -12.28 -12.39 27.10
N PRO A 244 -11.33 -13.23 27.50
CA PRO A 244 -10.74 -14.20 26.59
C PRO A 244 -11.85 -15.10 26.00
N GLN A 245 -11.74 -15.40 24.71
CA GLN A 245 -12.64 -16.35 24.06
C GLN A 245 -12.55 -17.70 24.76
N PRO A 246 -13.68 -18.33 25.13
CA PRO A 246 -13.66 -19.69 25.64
C PRO A 246 -13.05 -20.64 24.62
N GLU A 247 -12.07 -21.42 25.03
CA GLU A 247 -11.43 -22.45 24.20
C GLU A 247 -12.13 -23.79 24.49
N TRP A 248 -12.37 -24.56 23.44
CA TRP A 248 -13.06 -25.86 23.58
C TRP A 248 -12.32 -26.80 24.54
N GLU A 249 -11.02 -26.85 24.45
CA GLU A 249 -10.14 -27.71 25.22
C GLU A 249 -10.15 -27.41 26.73
N ASP A 250 -10.52 -26.18 27.11
CA ASP A 250 -10.64 -25.79 28.53
C ASP A 250 -11.92 -26.34 29.17
N TYR A 251 -12.91 -26.70 28.38
CA TYR A 251 -14.24 -27.14 28.82
C TYR A 251 -14.48 -28.61 28.56
N VAL A 252 -14.07 -29.11 27.39
CA VAL A 252 -14.42 -30.47 26.92
C VAL A 252 -13.19 -31.36 26.95
N THR A 253 -13.08 -32.14 28.00
CA THR A 253 -11.99 -33.11 28.21
C THR A 253 -12.46 -34.57 28.08
N ALA A 254 -13.78 -34.80 28.09
CA ALA A 254 -14.35 -36.12 27.95
C ALA A 254 -14.37 -36.57 26.48
N ASP A 255 -14.13 -37.86 26.28
CA ASP A 255 -14.28 -38.51 24.99
C ASP A 255 -15.75 -38.91 24.83
N TYR A 256 -16.36 -38.54 23.70
CA TYR A 256 -17.79 -38.84 23.42
C TYR A 256 -18.07 -40.33 23.39
N GLU A 257 -17.13 -41.15 22.91
CA GLU A 257 -17.34 -42.62 22.84
C GLU A 257 -17.18 -43.29 24.20
N GLN A 258 -16.41 -42.70 25.12
CA GLN A 258 -16.15 -43.26 26.43
C GLN A 258 -17.16 -42.79 27.50
N ASP A 259 -17.52 -41.51 27.49
CA ASP A 259 -18.45 -40.93 28.44
C ASP A 259 -19.34 -39.85 27.76
N PRO A 260 -20.37 -40.27 27.02
CA PRO A 260 -21.24 -39.36 26.27
C PRO A 260 -22.04 -38.41 27.16
N ASP A 261 -22.34 -38.77 28.41
CA ASP A 261 -23.09 -37.90 29.30
C ASP A 261 -22.21 -36.77 29.87
N LEU A 262 -20.98 -37.08 30.25
CA LEU A 262 -20.03 -36.07 30.68
C LEU A 262 -19.67 -35.15 29.51
N TYR A 263 -19.41 -35.70 28.32
CA TYR A 263 -19.15 -34.92 27.11
C TYR A 263 -20.26 -33.89 26.83
N LYS A 264 -21.52 -34.31 26.79
CA LYS A 264 -22.68 -33.43 26.56
C LYS A 264 -22.83 -32.35 27.63
N LYS A 265 -22.51 -32.68 28.88
CA LYS A 265 -22.50 -31.69 29.95
C LYS A 265 -21.44 -30.64 29.75
N GLN A 266 -20.22 -31.05 29.42
CA GLN A 266 -19.09 -30.16 29.16
C GLN A 266 -19.32 -29.31 27.93
N GLU A 267 -19.84 -29.87 26.84
CA GLU A 267 -20.29 -29.16 25.64
C GLU A 267 -21.32 -28.07 25.94
N ALA A 268 -22.31 -28.37 26.78
CA ALA A 268 -23.32 -27.40 27.18
C ALA A 268 -22.73 -26.25 28.03
N GLU A 269 -21.75 -26.56 28.89
CA GLU A 269 -21.02 -25.55 29.66
C GLU A 269 -20.17 -24.64 28.77
N PHE A 270 -19.48 -25.22 27.78
CA PHE A 270 -18.75 -24.48 26.74
C PHE A 270 -19.69 -23.57 25.94
N ASN A 271 -20.77 -24.10 25.38
CA ASN A 271 -21.74 -23.34 24.59
C ASN A 271 -22.31 -22.16 25.38
N LYS A 272 -22.66 -22.36 26.65
CA LYS A 272 -23.12 -21.28 27.52
C LYS A 272 -22.05 -20.18 27.72
N ALA A 273 -20.80 -20.56 27.92
CA ALA A 273 -19.69 -19.59 28.08
C ALA A 273 -19.41 -18.85 26.77
N TYR A 274 -19.48 -19.58 25.66
CA TYR A 274 -19.28 -19.03 24.32
C TYR A 274 -20.40 -18.05 23.93
N ASP A 275 -21.66 -18.40 24.16
CA ASP A 275 -22.79 -17.51 23.90
C ASP A 275 -22.71 -16.21 24.73
N ALA A 276 -22.32 -16.31 25.99
CA ALA A 276 -22.12 -15.13 26.84
C ALA A 276 -20.97 -14.25 26.37
N TRP A 277 -19.91 -14.85 25.86
CA TRP A 277 -18.81 -14.13 25.25
C TRP A 277 -19.25 -13.46 23.95
N LEU A 278 -20.00 -14.16 23.11
CA LEU A 278 -20.53 -13.68 21.82
C LEU A 278 -21.45 -12.46 22.00
N GLU A 279 -22.30 -12.44 23.02
CA GLU A 279 -23.14 -11.27 23.32
C GLU A 279 -22.32 -9.99 23.60
N VAL A 280 -21.13 -10.11 24.17
CA VAL A 280 -20.23 -8.97 24.40
C VAL A 280 -19.48 -8.64 23.13
N TYR A 281 -19.01 -9.66 22.41
CA TYR A 281 -18.33 -9.53 21.12
C TYR A 281 -19.16 -8.71 20.12
N ASP A 282 -20.43 -9.03 19.95
CA ASP A 282 -21.36 -8.36 19.03
C ASP A 282 -21.60 -6.87 19.37
N LYS A 283 -21.38 -6.48 20.63
CA LYS A 283 -21.47 -5.07 21.05
C LYS A 283 -20.19 -4.29 20.74
N VAL A 284 -19.07 -4.96 20.68
CA VAL A 284 -17.76 -4.38 20.46
C VAL A 284 -17.38 -4.40 18.98
N PHE A 285 -17.63 -5.49 18.29
CA PHE A 285 -17.31 -5.62 16.87
C PHE A 285 -18.31 -4.84 16.02
N LYS A 286 -17.81 -4.00 15.12
CA LYS A 286 -18.66 -3.15 14.25
C LYS A 286 -19.15 -3.84 12.98
N GLY A 287 -18.92 -5.13 12.81
CA GLY A 287 -19.25 -5.85 11.58
C GLY A 287 -18.39 -5.40 10.38
N VAL A 288 -17.25 -4.81 10.64
CA VAL A 288 -16.35 -4.29 9.61
C VAL A 288 -15.01 -4.98 9.71
N THR A 289 -14.53 -5.54 8.61
CA THR A 289 -13.18 -6.05 8.50
C THR A 289 -12.38 -5.26 7.47
N ALA A 290 -11.07 -5.23 7.63
CA ALA A 290 -10.17 -4.54 6.70
C ALA A 290 -9.12 -5.55 6.21
N ASP A 291 -9.31 -6.10 5.01
CA ASP A 291 -8.30 -6.93 4.37
C ASP A 291 -7.21 -6.02 3.79
N LEU A 292 -6.05 -6.07 4.39
CA LEU A 292 -4.89 -5.34 3.90
C LEU A 292 -4.30 -6.07 2.70
N ALA A 293 -4.03 -5.31 1.64
CA ALA A 293 -3.36 -5.85 0.48
C ALA A 293 -2.02 -6.50 0.90
N TRP A 294 -1.67 -7.60 0.25
CA TRP A 294 -0.42 -8.34 0.47
C TRP A 294 0.84 -7.47 0.36
N GLN A 295 0.77 -6.37 -0.40
CA GLN A 295 1.85 -5.41 -0.57
C GLN A 295 1.29 -3.99 -0.48
N ILE A 296 2.10 -3.06 0.01
CA ILE A 296 1.84 -1.64 -0.21
C ILE A 296 2.12 -1.37 -1.67
N MET A 297 1.05 -1.34 -2.47
CA MET A 297 1.16 -1.28 -3.93
C MET A 297 1.76 0.04 -4.42
N SER A 298 1.70 1.09 -3.62
CA SER A 298 2.30 2.37 -3.95
C SER A 298 2.75 3.13 -2.70
N PRO A 299 3.95 2.84 -2.17
CA PRO A 299 4.50 3.56 -1.01
C PRO A 299 4.61 5.07 -1.25
N ALA A 300 4.76 5.48 -2.51
CA ALA A 300 4.85 6.89 -2.89
C ALA A 300 3.60 7.69 -2.55
N SER A 301 2.41 7.09 -2.58
CA SER A 301 1.18 7.79 -2.22
C SER A 301 0.99 7.95 -0.71
N GLY A 302 1.77 7.22 0.11
CA GLY A 302 1.62 7.17 1.56
C GLY A 302 0.29 6.62 2.04
N TYR A 303 -0.42 5.93 1.17
CA TYR A 303 -1.63 5.19 1.48
C TYR A 303 -1.42 3.71 1.25
N TRP A 304 -1.86 2.92 2.20
CA TRP A 304 -1.98 1.49 2.04
C TRP A 304 -3.41 1.17 1.64
N MET A 305 -3.59 0.62 0.46
CA MET A 305 -4.92 0.29 -0.02
C MET A 305 -5.42 -0.98 0.64
N ILE A 306 -6.67 -0.95 1.05
CA ILE A 306 -7.34 -2.03 1.79
C ILE A 306 -8.67 -2.37 1.11
N SER A 307 -9.09 -3.61 1.26
CA SER A 307 -10.45 -4.03 0.96
C SER A 307 -11.24 -4.03 2.26
N ILE A 308 -12.26 -3.19 2.33
CA ILE A 308 -13.18 -3.12 3.47
C ILE A 308 -14.35 -4.03 3.18
N LYS A 309 -14.64 -4.98 4.09
CA LYS A 309 -15.82 -5.83 4.02
C LYS A 309 -16.76 -5.46 5.14
N GLU A 310 -18.01 -5.22 4.82
CA GLU A 310 -19.08 -4.98 5.78
C GLU A 310 -20.11 -6.11 5.70
N GLU A 311 -20.50 -6.62 6.85
CA GLU A 311 -21.63 -7.54 6.95
C GLU A 311 -22.94 -6.77 6.76
N VAL A 312 -23.75 -7.21 5.79
CA VAL A 312 -25.03 -6.57 5.47
C VAL A 312 -26.18 -7.57 5.66
N GLY A 313 -26.92 -7.38 6.74
CA GLY A 313 -28.15 -8.13 7.01
C GLY A 313 -27.98 -9.54 7.57
N GLU A 314 -29.10 -10.17 7.91
CA GLU A 314 -29.15 -11.56 8.36
C GLU A 314 -28.81 -12.49 7.20
N GLY A 315 -27.61 -13.08 7.19
CA GLY A 315 -27.21 -14.07 6.20
C GLY A 315 -25.85 -13.88 5.56
N TYR A 316 -24.97 -13.05 6.14
CA TYR A 316 -23.54 -12.93 5.78
C TYR A 316 -23.25 -12.49 4.34
N ALA A 317 -24.10 -11.69 3.73
CA ALA A 317 -23.76 -11.00 2.50
C ALA A 317 -22.75 -9.89 2.82
N ASN A 318 -21.49 -10.09 2.48
CA ASN A 318 -20.47 -9.08 2.64
C ASN A 318 -20.45 -8.15 1.41
N ILE A 319 -20.53 -6.84 1.65
CA ILE A 319 -20.18 -5.85 0.63
C ILE A 319 -18.69 -5.56 0.75
N SER A 320 -17.95 -5.77 -0.32
CA SER A 320 -16.53 -5.40 -0.41
C SER A 320 -16.36 -4.13 -1.22
N TYR A 321 -15.65 -3.17 -0.66
CA TYR A 321 -15.29 -1.92 -1.34
C TYR A 321 -13.88 -1.46 -0.95
N PRO A 322 -13.22 -0.69 -1.82
CA PRO A 322 -11.87 -0.22 -1.53
C PRO A 322 -11.85 0.81 -0.41
N GLY A 323 -10.77 0.81 0.36
CA GLY A 323 -10.43 1.79 1.35
C GLY A 323 -8.96 2.17 1.27
N ALA A 324 -8.58 3.20 2.01
CA ALA A 324 -7.22 3.67 2.09
C ALA A 324 -6.81 3.88 3.55
N LEU A 325 -5.72 3.26 3.96
CA LEU A 325 -5.07 3.47 5.24
C LEU A 325 -3.98 4.52 5.06
N ASN A 326 -4.09 5.63 5.77
CA ASN A 326 -3.03 6.62 5.83
C ASN A 326 -1.86 6.07 6.66
N VAL A 327 -0.70 5.91 6.04
CA VAL A 327 0.49 5.34 6.70
C VAL A 327 1.12 6.27 7.74
N SER A 328 0.71 7.55 7.80
CA SER A 328 1.26 8.50 8.78
C SER A 328 0.60 8.42 10.14
N ASP A 329 -0.71 8.22 10.18
CA ASP A 329 -1.54 8.29 11.40
C ASP A 329 -2.46 7.08 11.61
N GLY A 330 -2.55 6.17 10.62
CA GLY A 330 -3.39 4.99 10.68
C GLY A 330 -4.87 5.24 10.45
N SER A 331 -5.27 6.45 10.07
CA SER A 331 -6.67 6.72 9.73
C SER A 331 -7.09 5.94 8.48
N ILE A 332 -8.33 5.47 8.47
CA ILE A 332 -8.91 4.74 7.35
C ILE A 332 -9.94 5.63 6.66
N GLU A 333 -9.75 5.85 5.37
CA GLU A 333 -10.72 6.51 4.49
C GLU A 333 -11.45 5.44 3.66
N ARG A 334 -12.77 5.45 3.69
CA ARG A 334 -13.59 4.60 2.82
C ARG A 334 -13.70 5.26 1.45
N ILE A 335 -13.42 4.50 0.41
CA ILE A 335 -13.69 4.92 -0.96
C ILE A 335 -15.14 4.48 -1.28
N ASN A 336 -16.09 5.15 -0.65
CA ASN A 336 -17.53 4.83 -0.79
C ASN A 336 -18.08 5.42 -2.10
N ILE A 337 -17.54 4.97 -3.22
CA ILE A 337 -17.92 5.35 -4.57
C ILE A 337 -18.37 4.08 -5.28
N LYS A 338 -19.63 4.04 -5.72
CA LYS A 338 -20.23 2.85 -6.35
C LYS A 338 -19.37 2.31 -7.50
N GLU A 339 -18.76 3.19 -8.26
CA GLU A 339 -17.91 2.89 -9.41
C GLU A 339 -16.61 2.18 -9.04
N ALA A 340 -16.20 2.28 -7.76
CA ALA A 340 -15.01 1.62 -7.23
C ALA A 340 -15.30 0.26 -6.58
N TYR A 341 -16.56 -0.14 -6.42
CA TYR A 341 -16.91 -1.42 -5.82
C TYR A 341 -16.38 -2.58 -6.68
N GLY A 342 -15.76 -3.57 -6.03
CA GLY A 342 -15.10 -4.69 -6.68
C GLY A 342 -13.80 -4.32 -7.40
N LEU A 343 -13.18 -3.20 -7.06
CA LEU A 343 -11.86 -2.80 -7.52
C LEU A 343 -10.88 -2.83 -6.34
N GLY A 344 -9.68 -3.35 -6.58
CA GLY A 344 -8.55 -3.25 -5.66
C GLY A 344 -7.88 -1.87 -5.77
N GLY A 345 -7.71 -1.16 -4.66
CA GLY A 345 -7.05 0.15 -4.70
C GLY A 345 -5.53 0.03 -4.91
N VAL A 346 -4.94 0.99 -5.62
CA VAL A 346 -3.49 1.10 -5.89
C VAL A 346 -2.89 2.33 -5.24
N GLY A 347 -3.58 3.46 -5.28
CA GLY A 347 -3.09 4.70 -4.70
C GLY A 347 -4.01 5.88 -4.98
N ARG A 348 -3.66 7.05 -4.41
CA ARG A 348 -4.37 8.30 -4.62
C ARG A 348 -3.59 9.21 -5.56
N THR A 349 -4.28 9.85 -6.49
CA THR A 349 -3.68 10.82 -7.40
C THR A 349 -3.62 12.22 -6.78
N ASN A 350 -2.72 13.08 -7.25
CA ASN A 350 -2.59 14.46 -6.79
C ASN A 350 -3.86 15.31 -6.97
N ASP A 351 -4.70 14.95 -7.93
CA ASP A 351 -5.97 15.62 -8.22
C ASP A 351 -7.17 15.02 -7.48
N GLY A 352 -6.92 14.10 -6.56
CA GLY A 352 -7.91 13.54 -5.65
C GLY A 352 -8.66 12.31 -6.14
N GLY A 353 -8.24 11.73 -7.27
CA GLY A 353 -8.75 10.45 -7.77
C GLY A 353 -8.12 9.26 -7.02
N TRP A 354 -8.76 8.10 -7.12
CA TRP A 354 -8.26 6.83 -6.61
C TRP A 354 -7.95 5.89 -7.77
N ILE A 355 -6.73 5.39 -7.82
CA ILE A 355 -6.33 4.39 -8.80
C ILE A 355 -6.76 3.03 -8.28
N CYS A 356 -7.55 2.32 -9.06
CA CYS A 356 -8.14 1.04 -8.69
C CYS A 356 -7.87 0.00 -9.78
N ASN A 357 -7.19 -1.08 -9.41
CA ASN A 357 -7.03 -2.26 -10.25
C ASN A 357 -8.30 -3.11 -10.22
N PRO A 358 -8.61 -3.85 -11.28
CA PRO A 358 -9.67 -4.84 -11.25
C PRO A 358 -9.33 -5.92 -10.23
N ASP A 359 -10.31 -6.31 -9.41
CA ASP A 359 -10.17 -7.51 -8.61
C ASP A 359 -10.43 -8.76 -9.48
N GLY A 360 -9.96 -9.92 -9.01
CA GLY A 360 -10.10 -11.18 -9.75
C GLY A 360 -11.54 -11.67 -9.93
N SER A 361 -12.53 -11.00 -9.33
CA SER A 361 -13.95 -11.39 -9.40
C SER A 361 -14.66 -10.81 -10.64
N ARG A 362 -14.04 -9.83 -11.33
CA ARG A 362 -14.63 -9.20 -12.50
C ARG A 362 -14.55 -10.07 -13.75
N SER A 363 -15.52 -9.86 -14.63
CA SER A 363 -15.52 -10.52 -15.95
C SER A 363 -14.27 -10.17 -16.74
N LEU A 364 -13.82 -11.09 -17.58
CA LEU A 364 -12.66 -10.89 -18.46
C LEU A 364 -12.75 -9.63 -19.34
N SER A 365 -13.97 -9.12 -19.58
CA SER A 365 -14.22 -7.92 -20.39
C SER A 365 -14.05 -6.59 -19.64
N ASP A 366 -13.82 -6.59 -18.31
CA ASP A 366 -13.66 -5.36 -17.52
C ASP A 366 -12.49 -5.50 -16.54
N ARG A 367 -11.28 -5.61 -17.09
CA ARG A 367 -10.03 -5.73 -16.32
C ARG A 367 -9.16 -4.49 -16.38
N SER A 368 -9.69 -3.38 -16.85
CA SER A 368 -8.96 -2.11 -16.89
C SER A 368 -8.70 -1.55 -15.50
N THR A 369 -7.53 -0.95 -15.33
CA THR A 369 -7.26 -0.08 -14.19
C THR A 369 -7.95 1.26 -14.42
N TYR A 370 -8.62 1.74 -13.38
CA TYR A 370 -9.40 2.97 -13.42
C TYR A 370 -8.89 4.01 -12.43
N VAL A 371 -9.12 5.28 -12.76
CA VAL A 371 -9.09 6.38 -11.80
C VAL A 371 -10.52 6.80 -11.51
N VAL A 372 -10.92 6.72 -10.25
CA VAL A 372 -12.28 7.01 -9.77
C VAL A 372 -12.23 8.20 -8.83
N TYR A 373 -13.12 9.17 -9.03
CA TYR A 373 -13.18 10.41 -8.26
C TYR A 373 -14.35 10.40 -7.28
N PRO A 374 -14.27 11.19 -6.17
CA PRO A 374 -15.33 11.27 -5.16
C PRO A 374 -16.69 11.73 -5.71
N ASP A 375 -16.72 12.41 -6.84
CA ASP A 375 -17.95 12.82 -7.54
C ASP A 375 -18.57 11.71 -8.41
N GLY A 376 -17.97 10.50 -8.41
CA GLY A 376 -18.39 9.35 -9.21
C GLY A 376 -17.83 9.34 -10.64
N LYS A 377 -17.03 10.33 -11.02
CA LYS A 377 -16.35 10.32 -12.32
C LYS A 377 -15.36 9.17 -12.36
N LYS A 378 -15.42 8.37 -13.42
CA LYS A 378 -14.53 7.24 -13.67
C LYS A 378 -13.88 7.41 -15.04
N MET A 379 -12.58 7.16 -15.13
CA MET A 379 -11.83 7.10 -16.39
C MET A 379 -10.83 5.94 -16.35
N THR A 380 -10.48 5.40 -17.50
CA THR A 380 -9.43 4.40 -17.60
C THR A 380 -8.07 5.01 -17.29
N MET A 381 -7.10 4.19 -16.89
CA MET A 381 -5.73 4.67 -16.64
C MET A 381 -5.10 5.26 -17.90
N LEU A 382 -5.46 4.77 -19.09
CA LEU A 382 -5.00 5.34 -20.38
C LEU A 382 -5.54 6.74 -20.61
N GLU A 383 -6.83 6.99 -20.34
CA GLU A 383 -7.42 8.33 -20.43
C GLU A 383 -6.79 9.28 -19.40
N TYR A 384 -6.51 8.78 -18.21
CA TYR A 384 -5.82 9.56 -17.17
C TYR A 384 -4.40 9.94 -17.59
N LEU A 385 -3.60 8.98 -18.08
CA LEU A 385 -2.27 9.25 -18.61
C LEU A 385 -2.29 10.23 -19.79
N LYS A 386 -3.28 10.11 -20.68
CA LYS A 386 -3.48 11.08 -21.76
C LYS A 386 -3.76 12.49 -21.20
N SER A 387 -4.57 12.61 -20.15
CA SER A 387 -4.83 13.90 -19.50
C SER A 387 -3.58 14.51 -18.86
N LEU A 388 -2.70 13.67 -18.28
CA LEU A 388 -1.45 14.10 -17.63
C LEU A 388 -0.38 14.51 -18.64
N THR A 389 -0.23 13.74 -19.72
CA THR A 389 0.93 13.82 -20.63
C THR A 389 0.60 14.47 -21.97
N GLY A 390 -0.68 14.60 -22.28
CA GLY A 390 -1.16 15.02 -23.60
C GLY A 390 -1.01 13.96 -24.70
N LYS A 391 -0.46 12.78 -24.38
CA LYS A 391 -0.14 11.72 -25.35
C LYS A 391 -1.16 10.60 -25.28
N ASP A 392 -1.68 10.18 -26.42
CA ASP A 392 -2.53 9.01 -26.56
C ASP A 392 -1.66 7.75 -26.66
N LEU A 393 -1.83 6.83 -25.70
CA LEU A 393 -1.10 5.57 -25.63
C LEU A 393 -1.96 4.37 -26.04
N SER A 394 -3.20 4.62 -26.47
CA SER A 394 -4.18 3.56 -26.75
C SER A 394 -3.71 2.58 -27.81
N GLU A 395 -3.01 3.05 -28.85
CA GLU A 395 -2.49 2.19 -29.89
C GLU A 395 -1.51 1.13 -29.34
N PHE A 396 -0.63 1.52 -28.42
CA PHE A 396 0.33 0.59 -27.81
C PHE A 396 -0.36 -0.47 -26.94
N PHE A 397 -1.44 -0.10 -26.25
CA PHE A 397 -2.19 -0.98 -25.35
C PHE A 397 -3.44 -1.59 -26.00
N THR A 398 -3.52 -1.62 -27.32
CA THR A 398 -4.59 -2.30 -28.05
C THR A 398 -4.12 -3.70 -28.48
N TYR A 399 -4.91 -4.70 -28.12
CA TYR A 399 -4.70 -6.10 -28.44
C TYR A 399 -5.83 -6.60 -29.32
N SER A 400 -5.47 -7.36 -30.35
CA SER A 400 -6.42 -8.08 -31.17
C SER A 400 -6.35 -9.57 -30.86
N TYR A 401 -7.48 -10.19 -30.65
CA TYR A 401 -7.59 -11.61 -30.36
C TYR A 401 -8.83 -12.19 -31.07
N THR A 402 -8.79 -13.50 -31.33
CA THR A 402 -9.95 -14.24 -31.86
C THR A 402 -10.38 -15.21 -30.76
N PRO A 403 -11.59 -15.07 -30.17
CA PRO A 403 -12.09 -16.04 -29.20
C PRO A 403 -12.18 -17.44 -29.82
N ASP A 404 -11.93 -18.49 -29.02
CA ASP A 404 -11.87 -19.88 -29.48
C ASP A 404 -13.13 -20.35 -30.21
N ASP A 405 -14.30 -19.79 -29.87
CA ASP A 405 -15.60 -20.14 -30.45
C ASP A 405 -16.08 -19.16 -31.54
N GLU A 406 -15.24 -18.20 -31.92
CA GLU A 406 -15.63 -17.14 -32.87
C GLU A 406 -14.66 -17.06 -34.05
N THR A 407 -15.16 -16.60 -35.18
CA THR A 407 -14.35 -16.34 -36.38
C THR A 407 -13.98 -14.88 -36.55
N GLU A 408 -14.58 -13.99 -35.76
CA GLU A 408 -14.33 -12.55 -35.82
C GLU A 408 -13.24 -12.13 -34.86
N GLN A 409 -12.33 -11.31 -35.36
CA GLN A 409 -11.28 -10.69 -34.56
C GLN A 409 -11.88 -9.58 -33.67
N LYS A 410 -11.61 -9.64 -32.37
CA LYS A 410 -11.95 -8.60 -31.41
C LYS A 410 -10.72 -7.81 -31.01
N SER A 411 -10.91 -6.56 -30.55
CA SER A 411 -9.85 -5.71 -30.03
C SER A 411 -10.22 -5.22 -28.64
N ILE A 412 -9.24 -5.22 -27.76
CA ILE A 412 -9.35 -4.64 -26.41
C ILE A 412 -8.24 -3.61 -26.28
N THR A 413 -8.62 -2.41 -25.86
CA THR A 413 -7.68 -1.35 -25.47
C THR A 413 -7.70 -1.23 -23.96
N ASP A 414 -6.67 -1.73 -23.33
CA ASP A 414 -6.62 -1.83 -21.87
C ASP A 414 -5.21 -1.72 -21.33
N MET A 415 -5.10 -1.03 -20.18
CA MET A 415 -3.96 -1.07 -19.29
C MET A 415 -4.42 -1.79 -18.04
N GLY A 416 -4.17 -3.09 -17.98
CA GLY A 416 -4.60 -3.97 -16.88
C GLY A 416 -3.95 -3.63 -15.53
N ALA A 417 -3.91 -4.56 -14.60
CA ALA A 417 -3.34 -4.34 -13.27
C ALA A 417 -1.97 -3.68 -13.34
N ILE A 418 -1.81 -2.57 -12.63
CA ILE A 418 -0.57 -1.79 -12.61
C ILE A 418 0.16 -1.90 -11.27
N ALA A 419 1.50 -1.87 -11.35
CA ALA A 419 2.38 -1.58 -10.23
C ALA A 419 3.03 -0.21 -10.47
N ILE A 420 3.18 0.58 -9.40
CA ILE A 420 3.76 1.91 -9.46
C ILE A 420 4.98 1.94 -8.54
N SER A 421 6.10 2.43 -9.04
CA SER A 421 7.32 2.59 -8.23
C SER A 421 7.12 3.54 -7.05
N ALA A 422 7.93 3.38 -6.01
CA ALA A 422 7.85 4.22 -4.82
C ALA A 422 8.15 5.71 -5.11
N ASP A 423 8.88 6.02 -6.18
CA ASP A 423 9.08 7.39 -6.66
C ASP A 423 7.86 7.93 -7.46
N GLY A 424 6.83 7.11 -7.67
CA GLY A 424 5.60 7.48 -8.38
C GLY A 424 5.78 7.82 -9.85
N LYS A 425 6.85 7.36 -10.50
CA LYS A 425 7.20 7.73 -11.87
C LYS A 425 7.18 6.58 -12.86
N THR A 426 7.42 5.35 -12.41
CA THR A 426 7.38 4.16 -13.26
C THR A 426 6.08 3.42 -13.05
N LEU A 427 5.39 3.15 -14.15
CA LEU A 427 4.20 2.32 -14.20
C LEU A 427 4.54 1.04 -14.96
N ALA A 428 4.37 -0.08 -14.33
CA ALA A 428 4.46 -1.39 -14.96
C ALA A 428 3.06 -2.00 -15.02
N SER A 429 2.64 -2.44 -16.18
CA SER A 429 1.30 -2.97 -16.45
C SER A 429 1.39 -4.40 -16.97
N CYS A 430 0.53 -5.24 -16.43
CA CYS A 430 0.24 -6.55 -16.97
C CYS A 430 -1.00 -6.44 -17.85
N ALA A 431 -0.84 -6.47 -19.16
CA ALA A 431 -1.97 -6.61 -20.06
C ALA A 431 -2.45 -8.06 -20.05
N VAL A 432 -3.71 -8.25 -19.72
CA VAL A 432 -4.30 -9.59 -19.60
C VAL A 432 -4.70 -10.10 -20.96
N ASP A 433 -4.18 -11.26 -21.36
CA ASP A 433 -4.76 -12.02 -22.46
C ASP A 433 -6.14 -12.56 -22.07
N MET A 434 -7.11 -12.26 -22.89
CA MET A 434 -8.51 -12.64 -22.71
C MET A 434 -8.82 -14.07 -23.18
N THR A 435 -7.90 -14.71 -23.89
CA THR A 435 -8.11 -16.09 -24.36
C THR A 435 -7.86 -17.15 -23.27
N GLY A 436 -7.47 -16.71 -22.08
CA GLY A 436 -7.31 -17.60 -20.91
C GLY A 436 -6.08 -18.49 -20.97
N MET A 437 -5.25 -18.36 -21.97
CA MET A 437 -4.13 -19.25 -22.15
C MET A 437 -2.88 -18.53 -22.72
N HIS A 438 -2.21 -17.65 -22.01
CA HIS A 438 -0.77 -17.47 -22.21
C HIS A 438 -0.18 -16.23 -22.87
N SER A 439 -0.86 -15.11 -23.04
CA SER A 439 -0.15 -13.92 -23.51
C SER A 439 -0.45 -12.65 -22.72
N CYS A 440 0.07 -12.58 -21.48
CA CYS A 440 0.22 -11.28 -20.82
C CYS A 440 1.32 -10.50 -21.54
N ARG A 441 0.99 -9.37 -22.14
CA ARG A 441 2.01 -8.45 -22.64
C ARG A 441 2.41 -7.48 -21.53
N ASN A 442 3.35 -7.87 -20.72
CA ASN A 442 3.92 -6.96 -19.72
C ASN A 442 4.61 -5.80 -20.41
N ALA A 443 4.31 -4.59 -19.93
CA ALA A 443 4.87 -3.37 -20.45
C ALA A 443 5.12 -2.37 -19.32
N TYR A 444 5.98 -1.40 -19.55
CA TYR A 444 6.21 -0.30 -18.62
C TYR A 444 6.39 1.01 -19.35
N LEU A 445 6.17 2.10 -18.63
CA LEU A 445 6.48 3.45 -19.06
C LEU A 445 7.01 4.26 -17.88
N ARG A 446 7.68 5.38 -18.16
CA ARG A 446 8.15 6.31 -17.13
C ARG A 446 7.79 7.74 -17.48
N ILE A 447 7.39 8.50 -16.47
CA ILE A 447 7.10 9.92 -16.55
C ILE A 447 8.10 10.74 -15.71
N ASP A 448 8.24 12.02 -16.00
CA ASP A 448 9.20 12.89 -15.32
C ASP A 448 8.75 13.34 -13.92
N LYS A 449 7.45 13.38 -13.65
CA LYS A 449 6.90 13.88 -12.40
C LYS A 449 6.03 12.83 -11.71
N GLN A 450 6.15 12.78 -10.39
CA GLN A 450 5.23 12.01 -9.58
C GLN A 450 3.81 12.56 -9.68
N PHE A 451 2.84 11.69 -9.91
CA PHE A 451 1.42 12.04 -10.01
C PHE A 451 0.57 11.54 -8.84
N LEU A 452 1.16 10.79 -7.92
CA LEU A 452 0.48 10.29 -6.73
C LEU A 452 0.48 11.33 -5.61
N ALA A 453 -0.64 11.44 -4.92
CA ALA A 453 -0.76 12.26 -3.73
C ALA A 453 0.19 11.75 -2.63
N GLN A 454 0.87 12.67 -1.97
CA GLN A 454 1.62 12.38 -0.75
C GLN A 454 0.69 12.61 0.45
N PRO A 455 0.60 11.69 1.42
CA PRO A 455 -0.13 11.95 2.63
C PRO A 455 0.58 13.05 3.41
N LEU A 456 -0.20 13.93 4.00
CA LEU A 456 0.33 14.90 4.94
C LEU A 456 0.94 14.15 6.12
N GLY A 457 2.24 14.32 6.33
CA GLY A 457 2.96 13.75 7.47
C GLY A 457 3.87 12.56 7.18
N VAL A 458 3.82 11.92 6.00
CA VAL A 458 4.97 11.14 5.56
C VAL A 458 6.01 12.14 5.07
N ALA A 459 7.04 12.35 5.87
CA ALA A 459 8.18 13.13 5.39
C ALA A 459 8.68 12.45 4.11
N PRO A 460 8.55 13.08 2.94
CA PRO A 460 9.35 12.61 1.83
C PRO A 460 10.78 12.83 2.25
N VAL A 461 11.66 11.91 1.89
CA VAL A 461 13.11 12.11 1.87
C VAL A 461 13.55 13.19 2.85
N GLU A 462 14.37 12.90 3.82
CA GLU A 462 14.98 13.86 4.75
C GLU A 462 15.29 15.20 4.06
N LEU A 463 14.29 16.03 3.92
CA LEU A 463 14.51 17.44 3.79
C LEU A 463 14.95 17.85 5.19
N GLN A 464 16.26 17.99 5.37
CA GLN A 464 16.84 18.50 6.60
C GLN A 464 15.96 19.66 7.05
N PRO A 465 15.51 19.71 8.32
CA PRO A 465 14.82 20.87 8.81
C PRO A 465 15.67 22.06 8.45
N ASN A 466 15.16 22.99 7.67
CA ASN A 466 15.95 24.15 7.23
C ASN A 466 16.33 25.09 8.37
N GLY A 467 16.03 24.70 9.62
CA GLY A 467 16.26 25.51 10.82
C GLY A 467 15.28 26.69 10.95
N LEU A 468 14.44 26.91 9.94
CA LEU A 468 13.48 28.01 9.92
C LEU A 468 12.34 27.73 10.91
N SER A 469 12.26 28.50 11.98
CA SER A 469 11.13 28.49 12.88
C SER A 469 10.02 29.38 12.33
N ILE A 470 8.80 28.85 12.29
CA ILE A 470 7.62 29.54 11.78
C ILE A 470 6.59 29.64 12.91
N ARG A 471 6.03 30.82 13.14
CA ARG A 471 4.96 31.02 14.11
C ARG A 471 3.83 31.84 13.53
N TRP A 472 2.61 31.54 13.93
CA TRP A 472 1.44 32.35 13.63
C TRP A 472 1.28 33.45 14.67
N GLN A 473 1.09 34.69 14.23
CA GLN A 473 0.82 35.81 15.11
C GLN A 473 -0.09 36.82 14.42
N GLY A 474 -1.26 37.05 15.01
CA GLY A 474 -2.30 37.89 14.40
C GLY A 474 -2.77 37.27 13.07
N ASP A 475 -2.62 37.97 11.97
CA ASP A 475 -3.03 37.54 10.64
C ASP A 475 -1.81 37.20 9.75
N ALA A 476 -0.68 36.81 10.34
CA ALA A 476 0.53 36.55 9.58
C ALA A 476 1.37 35.39 10.12
N LEU A 477 2.08 34.75 9.22
CA LEU A 477 3.22 33.87 9.52
C LEU A 477 4.47 34.73 9.68
N LEU A 478 5.19 34.53 10.78
CA LEU A 478 6.47 35.15 11.07
C LEU A 478 7.56 34.07 10.97
N PHE A 479 8.64 34.40 10.29
CA PHE A 479 9.80 33.53 10.10
C PHE A 479 10.93 33.99 11.03
N SER A 480 11.65 33.03 11.63
CA SER A 480 12.80 33.33 12.52
C SER A 480 13.95 34.03 11.80
N GLU A 481 14.07 33.85 10.50
CA GLU A 481 15.00 34.51 9.61
C GLU A 481 14.33 34.79 8.25
N PRO A 482 14.86 35.70 7.41
CA PRO A 482 14.30 35.96 6.08
C PRO A 482 14.27 34.69 5.23
N ALA A 483 13.08 34.24 4.83
CA ALA A 483 12.87 33.04 4.04
C ALA A 483 12.77 33.35 2.54
N THR A 484 13.46 32.58 1.73
CA THR A 484 13.33 32.59 0.27
C THR A 484 12.92 31.19 -0.20
N GLY A 485 11.81 31.08 -0.94
CA GLY A 485 11.26 29.80 -1.35
C GLY A 485 9.75 29.88 -1.60
N THR A 486 9.02 28.85 -1.28
CA THR A 486 7.55 28.79 -1.46
C THR A 486 6.87 28.33 -0.17
N LEU A 487 5.85 29.06 0.27
CA LEU A 487 4.89 28.57 1.25
C LEU A 487 3.74 27.89 0.52
N TYR A 488 3.44 26.67 0.90
CA TYR A 488 2.23 25.94 0.53
C TYR A 488 1.26 25.96 1.73
N LEU A 489 0.00 26.33 1.47
CA LEU A 489 -1.05 26.40 2.48
C LEU A 489 -2.06 25.27 2.25
N TYR A 490 -2.30 24.46 3.26
CA TYR A 490 -3.23 23.32 3.20
C TYR A 490 -4.34 23.45 4.26
N ASP A 491 -5.51 22.87 3.97
CA ASP A 491 -6.51 22.59 4.99
C ASP A 491 -6.14 21.33 5.81
N MET A 492 -6.93 21.01 6.83
CA MET A 492 -6.69 19.83 7.68
C MET A 492 -6.93 18.50 6.97
N ALA A 493 -7.62 18.50 5.83
CA ALA A 493 -7.77 17.34 4.97
C ALA A 493 -6.59 17.17 4.01
N GLY A 494 -5.60 18.07 4.07
CA GLY A 494 -4.41 18.01 3.22
C GLY A 494 -4.58 18.56 1.84
N ARG A 495 -5.69 19.19 1.58
CA ARG A 495 -5.92 19.82 0.28
C ARG A 495 -5.14 21.12 0.21
N LEU A 496 -4.30 21.29 -0.81
CA LEU A 496 -3.63 22.54 -1.10
C LEU A 496 -4.67 23.63 -1.39
N LEU A 497 -4.63 24.71 -0.62
CA LEU A 497 -5.53 25.85 -0.74
C LEU A 497 -4.88 26.97 -1.54
N ASP A 498 -3.58 27.22 -1.30
CA ASP A 498 -2.84 28.30 -1.94
C ASP A 498 -1.33 28.10 -1.86
N SER A 499 -0.57 28.90 -2.64
CA SER A 499 0.89 28.92 -2.56
C SER A 499 1.41 30.35 -2.71
N TYR A 500 2.41 30.70 -1.92
CA TYR A 500 2.99 32.04 -1.85
C TYR A 500 4.48 31.99 -2.08
N THR A 501 4.98 32.76 -3.04
CA THR A 501 6.42 32.94 -3.25
C THR A 501 7.01 33.84 -2.17
N LEU A 502 8.04 33.36 -1.50
CA LEU A 502 8.78 34.10 -0.48
C LEU A 502 10.10 34.60 -1.07
N VAL A 503 10.37 35.89 -0.93
CA VAL A 503 11.63 36.52 -1.35
C VAL A 503 12.20 37.29 -0.18
N ALA A 504 13.17 36.73 0.53
CA ALA A 504 13.74 37.25 1.76
C ALA A 504 12.66 37.73 2.76
N ALA A 505 11.57 36.99 2.85
CA ALA A 505 10.41 37.35 3.64
C ALA A 505 10.63 37.00 5.12
N SER A 506 10.51 37.98 6.02
CA SER A 506 10.44 37.77 7.49
C SER A 506 9.01 37.61 7.99
N ARG A 507 8.04 37.98 7.17
CA ARG A 507 6.60 37.94 7.47
C ARG A 507 5.81 37.71 6.18
N LEU A 508 4.74 36.89 6.28
CA LEU A 508 3.72 36.74 5.24
C LEU A 508 2.33 36.97 5.84
N SER A 509 1.60 37.94 5.31
CA SER A 509 0.22 38.21 5.72
C SER A 509 -0.74 37.25 5.00
N LEU A 510 -1.68 36.66 5.74
CA LEU A 510 -2.71 35.74 5.26
C LEU A 510 -4.12 36.27 5.63
N THR A 511 -4.36 37.57 5.38
CA THR A 511 -5.64 38.22 5.69
C THR A 511 -6.80 37.72 4.83
N ASP A 512 -6.53 37.12 3.69
CA ASP A 512 -7.54 36.76 2.70
C ASP A 512 -8.01 35.30 2.79
N ILE A 513 -7.41 34.48 3.69
CA ILE A 513 -7.88 33.12 3.93
C ILE A 513 -9.08 33.11 4.88
N ALA A 514 -9.98 32.14 4.79
CA ALA A 514 -11.14 32.01 5.70
C ALA A 514 -10.72 31.69 7.14
N GLN A 515 -11.61 31.80 8.11
CA GLN A 515 -11.35 31.28 9.47
C GLN A 515 -11.31 29.74 9.42
N GLY A 516 -10.30 29.14 10.06
CA GLY A 516 -10.12 27.70 10.05
C GLY A 516 -8.76 27.26 10.61
N LEU A 517 -8.56 25.96 10.63
CA LEU A 517 -7.29 25.33 11.00
C LEU A 517 -6.50 25.00 9.72
N TYR A 518 -5.24 25.41 9.70
CA TYR A 518 -4.39 25.34 8.51
C TYR A 518 -3.03 24.71 8.81
N ILE A 519 -2.42 24.17 7.77
CA ILE A 519 -1.02 23.74 7.75
C ILE A 519 -0.29 24.58 6.72
N GLY A 520 0.76 25.29 7.15
CA GLY A 520 1.69 26.01 6.28
C GLY A 520 3.00 25.22 6.16
N GLN A 521 3.44 24.95 4.93
CA GLN A 521 4.69 24.29 4.63
C GLN A 521 5.58 25.21 3.81
N VAL A 522 6.72 25.60 4.37
CA VAL A 522 7.70 26.45 3.69
C VAL A 522 8.83 25.59 3.13
N VAL A 523 8.97 25.61 1.83
CA VAL A 523 10.04 24.90 1.10
C VAL A 523 11.07 25.93 0.66
N THR A 524 12.33 25.73 1.07
CA THR A 524 13.50 26.54 0.69
C THR A 524 14.58 25.67 0.09
N GLU A 525 15.63 26.24 -0.46
CA GLU A 525 16.82 25.48 -0.90
C GLU A 525 17.50 24.70 0.23
N ARG A 526 17.31 25.11 1.50
CA ARG A 526 17.89 24.48 2.69
C ARG A 526 17.05 23.35 3.26
N GLY A 527 15.81 23.17 2.79
CA GLY A 527 14.88 22.16 3.31
C GLY A 527 13.46 22.68 3.53
N VAL A 528 12.70 22.01 4.40
CA VAL A 528 11.28 22.29 4.64
C VAL A 528 11.03 22.57 6.10
N SER A 529 10.16 23.53 6.40
CA SER A 529 9.59 23.79 7.73
C SER A 529 8.06 23.81 7.66
N THR A 530 7.42 23.30 8.70
CA THR A 530 5.95 23.19 8.77
C THR A 530 5.42 23.87 10.02
N VAL A 531 4.28 24.55 9.90
CA VAL A 531 3.57 25.18 11.00
C VAL A 531 2.08 24.81 10.94
N ARG A 532 1.46 24.55 12.10
CA ARG A 532 -0.01 24.46 12.22
C ARG A 532 -0.51 25.71 12.90
N PHE A 533 -1.58 26.29 12.39
CA PHE A 533 -2.14 27.50 12.96
C PHE A 533 -3.65 27.59 12.76
N VAL A 534 -4.30 28.36 13.62
CA VAL A 534 -5.73 28.69 13.53
C VAL A 534 -5.83 30.16 13.17
N ARG A 535 -6.56 30.47 12.13
CA ARG A 535 -6.96 31.81 11.79
C ARG A 535 -8.32 32.16 12.38
#